data_6aff8754c249e93606c9fcd088abeca1
#
_entry.id   6aff8754c249e93606c9fcd088abeca1
#
_cell.length_a   1.000
_cell.length_b   1.000
_cell.length_c   1.000
_cell.angle_alpha   90.00
_cell.angle_beta   90.00
_cell.angle_gamma   90.00
#
_symmetry.space_group_name_H-M   'P 1'
#
loop_
_entity.id
_entity.type
_entity.pdbx_description
1 polymer ?
#
loop_
_entity_poly.entity_id
_entity_poly.type
_entity_poly.pdbx_seq_one_letter_code
_entity_poly.pdbx_strand_id
1 'polypeptide(L)'
;MNSERWQRMEALFDQAMERPDGERGSFLDEACSGDPELRRDVGALIASAPTSGDVLRDAVASEVQLLATAAVTAQVGRRIGPFRLLRLLGEGGMGAVYLAERDDAQFAHQVAIKILSHAVGSPQAVARFRDERQILAGLKHPHIVRLFDGGSTDDQLPYLVMEHIEGTTITRYARDRGLSVRARLVLIRQVCAALQYAHQNLVVHRDIKPSNILVDAAGVPKVLDFGIAKLLAPIGSFEREARTRTGFAMFTPEYASPEQARGEPVSTATDVYSLGAVLYDLVAGQSPHRTAGSALEVLRVICEVDPVRPSAVAPEGWRRELAGDLDNIIMKALHKEPARRYASVEQLADDLGRFLDGRPVTARTATLGYRARKFSRRNKVAVVAAALVAGTLLAATGISLRQARRADAQAERAELEARNANDAATRAQVETDRARTAEARVQAQLDQITAAKSARAVAEANARAKGSEAELTREQLQVALAKARQEKLVAEQESAKAREAEARAEAAARTEQATRKEAEALYQKERERARSLAEAGKKITTTLP
;
A
#
# COMPACT_ATOMS: atom_id res chain seq x y z
N MET A 1 -11.22 -35.04 0.59
CA MET A 1 -10.44 -36.29 0.51
C MET A 1 -9.11 -36.05 1.21
N ASN A 2 -8.67 -36.97 2.09
CA ASN A 2 -7.48 -36.77 2.92
C ASN A 2 -6.21 -37.03 2.06
N SER A 3 -5.15 -36.25 2.24
CA SER A 3 -3.87 -36.36 1.48
C SER A 3 -3.28 -37.79 1.53
N GLU A 4 -3.45 -38.48 2.66
CA GLU A 4 -2.98 -39.87 2.84
C GLU A 4 -3.76 -40.89 1.95
N ARG A 5 -5.07 -40.67 1.75
CA ARG A 5 -5.86 -41.53 0.86
C ARG A 5 -5.42 -41.38 -0.60
N TRP A 6 -5.05 -40.17 -1.02
CA TRP A 6 -4.53 -39.89 -2.36
C TRP A 6 -3.19 -40.60 -2.62
N GLN A 7 -2.25 -40.45 -1.69
CA GLN A 7 -0.93 -41.10 -1.80
C GLN A 7 -1.04 -42.61 -1.86
N ARG A 8 -1.99 -43.20 -1.09
CA ARG A 8 -2.23 -44.62 -1.11
C ARG A 8 -2.87 -45.08 -2.43
N MET A 9 -3.78 -44.30 -2.99
CA MET A 9 -4.43 -44.56 -4.29
C MET A 9 -3.44 -44.52 -5.45
N GLU A 10 -2.54 -43.52 -5.47
CA GLU A 10 -1.46 -43.35 -6.46
C GLU A 10 -0.47 -44.53 -6.40
N ALA A 11 0.01 -44.86 -5.22
CA ALA A 11 0.93 -45.98 -5.03
C ALA A 11 0.33 -47.33 -5.48
N LEU A 12 -0.98 -47.56 -5.23
CA LEU A 12 -1.66 -48.78 -5.66
C LEU A 12 -1.91 -48.80 -7.18
N PHE A 13 -2.19 -47.66 -7.78
CA PHE A 13 -2.32 -47.51 -9.22
C PHE A 13 -1.01 -47.84 -9.93
N ASP A 14 0.11 -47.23 -9.52
CA ASP A 14 1.42 -47.48 -10.11
C ASP A 14 1.82 -48.96 -9.99
N GLN A 15 1.64 -49.57 -8.82
CA GLN A 15 1.93 -50.97 -8.60
C GLN A 15 1.04 -51.90 -9.43
N ALA A 16 -0.23 -51.53 -9.66
CA ALA A 16 -1.13 -52.30 -10.51
C ALA A 16 -0.75 -52.18 -11.98
N MET A 17 -0.32 -50.99 -12.45
CA MET A 17 0.08 -50.78 -13.84
C MET A 17 1.39 -51.49 -14.21
N GLU A 18 2.27 -51.77 -13.26
CA GLU A 18 3.49 -52.57 -13.44
C GLU A 18 3.16 -54.09 -13.65
N ARG A 19 1.92 -54.51 -13.38
CA ARG A 19 1.51 -55.94 -13.49
C ARG A 19 0.77 -56.20 -14.80
N PRO A 20 0.83 -57.45 -15.31
CA PRO A 20 0.01 -57.89 -16.44
C PRO A 20 -1.49 -57.69 -16.18
N ASP A 21 -2.26 -57.34 -17.21
CA ASP A 21 -3.70 -57.04 -17.09
C ASP A 21 -4.53 -58.09 -16.35
N GLY A 22 -4.20 -59.41 -16.53
CA GLY A 22 -4.87 -60.50 -15.87
C GLY A 22 -4.64 -60.61 -14.35
N GLU A 23 -3.58 -60.00 -13.82
CA GLU A 23 -3.17 -60.03 -12.42
C GLU A 23 -3.57 -58.79 -11.63
N ARG A 24 -3.97 -57.71 -12.33
CA ARG A 24 -4.33 -56.41 -11.71
C ARG A 24 -5.52 -56.50 -10.79
N GLY A 25 -6.53 -57.30 -11.19
CA GLY A 25 -7.74 -57.48 -10.41
C GLY A 25 -7.49 -58.15 -9.06
N SER A 26 -6.77 -59.28 -9.06
CA SER A 26 -6.41 -60.02 -7.86
C SER A 26 -5.48 -59.23 -6.92
N PHE A 27 -4.56 -58.49 -7.48
CA PHE A 27 -3.70 -57.57 -6.70
C PHE A 27 -4.51 -56.48 -5.98
N LEU A 28 -5.49 -55.87 -6.68
CA LEU A 28 -6.33 -54.83 -6.04
C LEU A 28 -7.27 -55.42 -4.97
N ASP A 29 -7.76 -56.66 -5.18
CA ASP A 29 -8.60 -57.32 -4.20
C ASP A 29 -7.83 -57.59 -2.90
N GLU A 30 -6.54 -57.94 -3.00
CA GLU A 30 -5.65 -58.18 -1.86
C GLU A 30 -5.18 -56.86 -1.22
N ALA A 31 -4.68 -55.90 -1.99
CA ALA A 31 -4.10 -54.65 -1.51
C ALA A 31 -5.14 -53.67 -0.94
N CYS A 32 -6.38 -53.78 -1.37
CA CYS A 32 -7.52 -53.00 -0.88
C CYS A 32 -8.45 -53.79 0.03
N SER A 33 -8.01 -54.95 0.58
CA SER A 33 -8.79 -55.77 1.50
C SER A 33 -9.13 -54.97 2.76
N GLY A 34 -10.38 -54.49 2.85
CA GLY A 34 -10.87 -53.61 3.95
C GLY A 34 -11.31 -52.23 3.53
N ASP A 35 -11.05 -51.79 2.29
CA ASP A 35 -11.53 -50.53 1.75
C ASP A 35 -12.11 -50.71 0.32
N PRO A 36 -13.38 -51.11 0.22
CA PRO A 36 -14.06 -51.35 -1.08
C PRO A 36 -14.21 -50.05 -1.91
N GLU A 37 -14.19 -48.89 -1.28
CA GLU A 37 -14.22 -47.61 -2.00
C GLU A 37 -12.85 -47.31 -2.68
N LEU A 38 -11.75 -47.53 -1.95
CA LEU A 38 -10.40 -47.37 -2.49
C LEU A 38 -10.19 -48.35 -3.66
N ARG A 39 -10.63 -49.59 -3.51
CA ARG A 39 -10.57 -50.61 -4.58
C ARG A 39 -11.34 -50.18 -5.83
N ARG A 40 -12.54 -49.58 -5.65
CA ARG A 40 -13.37 -49.07 -6.75
C ARG A 40 -12.69 -47.90 -7.43
N ASP A 41 -12.14 -46.98 -6.63
CA ASP A 41 -11.49 -45.76 -7.13
C ASP A 41 -10.21 -46.10 -7.92
N VAL A 42 -9.34 -46.98 -7.40
CA VAL A 42 -8.14 -47.46 -8.12
C VAL A 42 -8.51 -48.28 -9.35
N GLY A 43 -9.53 -49.15 -9.25
CA GLY A 43 -10.04 -49.94 -10.39
C GLY A 43 -10.58 -49.05 -11.53
N ALA A 44 -11.27 -47.98 -11.19
CA ALA A 44 -11.74 -47.00 -12.17
C ALA A 44 -10.58 -46.23 -12.83
N LEU A 45 -9.50 -45.96 -12.10
CA LEU A 45 -8.28 -45.35 -12.63
C LEU A 45 -7.56 -46.28 -13.61
N ILE A 46 -7.42 -47.57 -13.26
CA ILE A 46 -6.80 -48.58 -14.16
C ILE A 46 -7.63 -48.77 -15.42
N ALA A 47 -8.97 -48.82 -15.30
CA ALA A 47 -9.87 -48.92 -16.45
C ALA A 47 -9.79 -47.68 -17.38
N SER A 48 -9.34 -46.53 -16.85
CA SER A 48 -9.13 -45.33 -17.64
C SER A 48 -7.68 -45.13 -18.08
N ALA A 49 -6.74 -45.99 -17.67
CA ALA A 49 -5.35 -45.91 -18.07
C ALA A 49 -5.12 -46.47 -19.49
N PRO A 50 -4.30 -45.84 -20.33
CA PRO A 50 -4.02 -46.32 -21.66
C PRO A 50 -3.24 -47.62 -21.64
N THR A 51 -3.82 -48.67 -22.20
CA THR A 51 -3.14 -49.96 -22.48
C THR A 51 -2.42 -49.91 -23.81
N SER A 52 -1.40 -50.77 -23.98
CA SER A 52 -0.48 -50.84 -25.15
C SER A 52 -1.13 -51.01 -26.53
N GLY A 53 -2.41 -50.71 -26.67
CA GLY A 53 -3.14 -50.58 -27.92
C GLY A 53 -3.21 -49.16 -28.49
N ASP A 54 -2.44 -48.21 -27.93
CA ASP A 54 -2.59 -46.77 -28.19
C ASP A 54 -2.26 -46.35 -29.64
N VAL A 55 -1.38 -47.05 -30.33
CA VAL A 55 -1.10 -46.71 -31.76
C VAL A 55 -2.34 -46.94 -32.64
N LEU A 56 -3.14 -47.98 -32.35
CA LEU A 56 -4.41 -48.20 -33.04
C LEU A 56 -5.51 -47.24 -32.55
N ARG A 57 -5.50 -46.90 -31.28
CA ARG A 57 -6.43 -45.92 -30.67
C ARG A 57 -6.14 -44.50 -31.15
N ASP A 58 -4.86 -44.10 -31.24
CA ASP A 58 -4.47 -42.79 -31.78
C ASP A 58 -4.76 -42.68 -33.27
N ALA A 59 -4.58 -43.75 -34.03
CA ALA A 59 -5.00 -43.82 -35.43
C ALA A 59 -6.52 -43.73 -35.57
N VAL A 60 -7.28 -44.49 -34.79
CA VAL A 60 -8.75 -44.43 -34.77
C VAL A 60 -9.25 -43.08 -34.21
N ALA A 61 -8.62 -42.54 -33.17
CA ALA A 61 -8.95 -41.19 -32.65
C ALA A 61 -8.63 -40.10 -33.69
N SER A 62 -7.51 -40.20 -34.42
CA SER A 62 -7.17 -39.28 -35.50
C SER A 62 -8.15 -39.40 -36.66
N GLU A 63 -8.58 -40.59 -37.02
CA GLU A 63 -9.56 -40.84 -38.08
C GLU A 63 -10.98 -40.40 -37.71
N VAL A 64 -11.36 -40.61 -36.46
CA VAL A 64 -12.62 -40.09 -35.88
C VAL A 64 -12.58 -38.56 -35.80
N GLN A 65 -11.45 -37.96 -35.45
CA GLN A 65 -11.24 -36.51 -35.46
C GLN A 65 -11.31 -35.94 -36.89
N LEU A 66 -10.70 -36.60 -37.85
CA LEU A 66 -10.77 -36.23 -39.28
C LEU A 66 -12.20 -36.33 -39.82
N LEU A 67 -12.93 -37.38 -39.46
CA LEU A 67 -14.35 -37.56 -39.81
C LEU A 67 -15.24 -36.54 -39.13
N ALA A 68 -14.99 -36.21 -37.85
CA ALA A 68 -15.70 -35.16 -37.11
C ALA A 68 -15.44 -33.79 -37.77
N THR A 69 -14.18 -33.45 -38.08
CA THR A 69 -13.81 -32.20 -38.74
C THR A 69 -14.41 -32.15 -40.16
N ALA A 70 -14.44 -33.25 -40.91
CA ALA A 70 -15.08 -33.32 -42.20
C ALA A 70 -16.62 -33.13 -42.08
N ALA A 71 -17.27 -33.74 -41.09
CA ALA A 71 -18.70 -33.55 -40.82
C ALA A 71 -19.03 -32.09 -40.44
N VAL A 72 -18.17 -31.44 -39.61
CA VAL A 72 -18.31 -30.05 -39.25
C VAL A 72 -18.09 -29.12 -40.45
N THR A 73 -17.13 -29.42 -41.28
CA THR A 73 -16.85 -28.64 -42.52
C THR A 73 -17.96 -28.82 -43.54
N ALA A 74 -18.58 -30.00 -43.63
CA ALA A 74 -19.70 -30.27 -44.50
C ALA A 74 -20.98 -29.47 -44.19
N GLN A 75 -21.04 -28.80 -43.02
CA GLN A 75 -22.15 -27.89 -42.69
C GLN A 75 -22.06 -26.54 -43.43
N VAL A 76 -20.88 -26.17 -43.98
CA VAL A 76 -20.71 -24.94 -44.76
C VAL A 76 -21.65 -24.95 -45.96
N GLY A 77 -22.36 -23.83 -46.16
CA GLY A 77 -23.40 -23.70 -47.19
C GLY A 77 -24.80 -24.10 -46.74
N ARG A 78 -24.94 -24.83 -45.61
CA ARG A 78 -26.26 -25.20 -45.02
C ARG A 78 -27.01 -23.96 -44.56
N ARG A 79 -28.33 -23.98 -44.70
CA ARG A 79 -29.23 -22.95 -44.13
C ARG A 79 -29.74 -23.40 -42.74
N ILE A 80 -29.71 -22.44 -41.82
CA ILE A 80 -30.29 -22.59 -40.48
C ILE A 80 -31.20 -21.39 -40.25
N GLY A 81 -32.51 -21.66 -40.34
CA GLY A 81 -33.50 -20.59 -40.37
C GLY A 81 -33.22 -19.62 -41.54
N PRO A 82 -33.16 -18.30 -41.29
CA PRO A 82 -32.87 -17.30 -42.32
C PRO A 82 -31.36 -17.15 -42.64
N PHE A 83 -30.48 -17.93 -42.04
CA PHE A 83 -29.04 -17.76 -42.16
C PHE A 83 -28.38 -18.88 -42.95
N ARG A 84 -27.38 -18.53 -43.76
CA ARG A 84 -26.52 -19.47 -44.47
C ARG A 84 -25.13 -19.50 -43.85
N LEU A 85 -24.63 -20.69 -43.51
CA LEU A 85 -23.31 -20.88 -42.96
C LEU A 85 -22.24 -20.62 -44.03
N LEU A 86 -21.29 -19.72 -43.75
CA LEU A 86 -20.25 -19.30 -44.65
C LEU A 86 -18.94 -20.04 -44.42
N ARG A 87 -18.48 -20.10 -43.18
CA ARG A 87 -17.24 -20.77 -42.80
C ARG A 87 -17.24 -21.12 -41.29
N LEU A 88 -16.42 -22.07 -40.94
CA LEU A 88 -16.15 -22.41 -39.55
C LEU A 88 -15.32 -21.30 -38.88
N LEU A 89 -15.72 -20.85 -37.71
CA LEU A 89 -14.97 -19.90 -36.86
C LEU A 89 -14.18 -20.64 -35.78
N GLY A 90 -14.72 -21.73 -35.26
CA GLY A 90 -14.10 -22.54 -34.22
C GLY A 90 -14.89 -23.80 -33.90
N GLU A 91 -14.18 -24.81 -33.43
CA GLU A 91 -14.76 -26.08 -32.97
C GLU A 91 -14.27 -26.36 -31.57
N GLY A 92 -15.12 -26.98 -30.77
CA GLY A 92 -14.80 -27.38 -29.39
C GLY A 92 -15.70 -28.51 -28.89
N GLY A 93 -15.42 -29.03 -27.72
CA GLY A 93 -16.14 -30.15 -27.14
C GLY A 93 -17.67 -29.97 -26.98
N MET A 94 -18.16 -28.74 -27.06
CA MET A 94 -19.57 -28.38 -26.91
C MET A 94 -20.27 -28.09 -28.25
N GLY A 95 -19.55 -28.12 -29.38
CA GLY A 95 -20.10 -27.82 -30.70
C GLY A 95 -19.19 -26.99 -31.57
N ALA A 96 -19.73 -26.54 -32.70
CA ALA A 96 -19.03 -25.75 -33.68
C ALA A 96 -19.67 -24.38 -33.85
N VAL A 97 -18.83 -23.36 -34.06
CA VAL A 97 -19.26 -21.98 -34.30
C VAL A 97 -18.95 -21.60 -35.73
N TYR A 98 -19.95 -21.14 -36.47
CA TYR A 98 -19.83 -20.74 -37.87
C TYR A 98 -20.09 -19.26 -38.04
N LEU A 99 -19.35 -18.62 -38.94
CA LEU A 99 -19.80 -17.37 -39.52
C LEU A 99 -20.98 -17.68 -40.46
N ALA A 100 -22.03 -16.93 -40.30
CA ALA A 100 -23.20 -17.04 -41.16
C ALA A 100 -23.68 -15.66 -41.61
N GLU A 101 -24.38 -15.64 -42.72
CA GLU A 101 -24.97 -14.44 -43.30
C GLU A 101 -26.47 -14.63 -43.47
N ARG A 102 -27.22 -13.58 -43.22
CA ARG A 102 -28.66 -13.59 -43.44
C ARG A 102 -28.96 -13.68 -44.93
N ASP A 103 -29.78 -14.68 -45.33
CA ASP A 103 -30.04 -15.05 -46.73
C ASP A 103 -31.56 -14.93 -47.08
N ASP A 104 -32.22 -13.89 -46.54
CA ASP A 104 -33.64 -13.61 -46.79
C ASP A 104 -33.87 -12.36 -47.66
N ALA A 105 -32.82 -11.88 -48.36
CA ALA A 105 -32.83 -10.70 -49.25
C ALA A 105 -33.26 -9.36 -48.63
N GLN A 106 -33.41 -9.28 -47.29
CA GLN A 106 -33.80 -8.02 -46.64
C GLN A 106 -32.61 -7.10 -46.37
N PHE A 107 -31.52 -7.63 -45.80
CA PHE A 107 -30.24 -6.94 -45.61
C PHE A 107 -29.14 -7.93 -45.26
N ALA A 108 -27.95 -7.68 -45.75
CA ALA A 108 -26.77 -8.49 -45.37
C ALA A 108 -26.37 -8.21 -43.94
N HIS A 109 -26.40 -9.23 -43.10
CA HIS A 109 -25.97 -9.14 -41.70
C HIS A 109 -25.21 -10.40 -41.32
N GLN A 110 -23.96 -10.23 -40.92
CA GLN A 110 -23.12 -11.34 -40.49
C GLN A 110 -23.36 -11.63 -39.01
N VAL A 111 -23.51 -12.90 -38.69
CA VAL A 111 -23.73 -13.43 -37.35
C VAL A 111 -22.80 -14.60 -37.07
N ALA A 112 -22.57 -14.92 -35.83
CA ALA A 112 -21.97 -16.18 -35.43
C ALA A 112 -23.09 -17.15 -35.02
N ILE A 113 -23.06 -18.37 -35.58
CA ILE A 113 -24.02 -19.43 -35.21
C ILE A 113 -23.25 -20.56 -34.54
N LYS A 114 -23.60 -20.82 -33.27
CA LYS A 114 -23.07 -21.93 -32.50
C LYS A 114 -24.07 -23.08 -32.56
N ILE A 115 -23.67 -24.21 -33.17
CA ILE A 115 -24.44 -25.46 -33.18
C ILE A 115 -23.88 -26.36 -32.09
N LEU A 116 -24.74 -26.82 -31.18
CA LEU A 116 -24.33 -27.70 -30.10
C LEU A 116 -24.28 -29.16 -30.59
N SER A 117 -23.16 -29.85 -30.37
CA SER A 117 -22.86 -31.17 -30.93
C SER A 117 -23.55 -32.33 -30.19
N HIS A 118 -24.10 -32.12 -29.01
CA HIS A 118 -24.74 -33.17 -28.24
C HIS A 118 -26.25 -32.93 -28.22
N ALA A 119 -26.96 -33.92 -28.75
CA ALA A 119 -28.39 -34.01 -28.61
C ALA A 119 -28.76 -33.89 -27.11
N VAL A 120 -29.55 -32.94 -26.79
CA VAL A 120 -30.17 -32.79 -25.50
C VAL A 120 -31.10 -33.96 -25.33
N GLY A 121 -30.59 -35.09 -24.81
CA GLY A 121 -31.24 -36.41 -24.82
C GLY A 121 -32.49 -36.52 -23.93
N SER A 122 -32.97 -35.42 -23.34
CA SER A 122 -34.19 -35.44 -22.55
C SER A 122 -35.03 -34.17 -22.78
N PRO A 123 -36.37 -34.29 -22.75
CA PRO A 123 -37.27 -33.14 -22.81
C PRO A 123 -36.99 -32.06 -21.76
N GLN A 124 -36.51 -32.46 -20.58
CA GLN A 124 -36.14 -31.53 -19.51
C GLN A 124 -34.89 -30.71 -19.86
N ALA A 125 -33.93 -31.28 -20.58
CA ALA A 125 -32.76 -30.56 -21.02
C ALA A 125 -33.10 -29.51 -22.12
N VAL A 126 -34.03 -29.87 -23.04
CA VAL A 126 -34.56 -28.92 -24.03
C VAL A 126 -35.28 -27.75 -23.36
N ALA A 127 -36.11 -28.03 -22.35
CA ALA A 127 -36.78 -26.97 -21.60
C ALA A 127 -35.78 -26.04 -20.91
N ARG A 128 -34.78 -26.60 -20.17
CA ARG A 128 -33.71 -25.81 -19.53
C ARG A 128 -32.92 -24.94 -20.54
N PHE A 129 -32.65 -25.50 -21.71
CA PHE A 129 -31.98 -24.71 -22.79
C PHE A 129 -32.82 -23.53 -23.24
N ARG A 130 -34.13 -23.67 -23.37
CA ARG A 130 -35.05 -22.59 -23.72
C ARG A 130 -35.06 -21.48 -22.67
N ASP A 131 -35.18 -21.87 -21.40
CA ASP A 131 -35.22 -20.94 -20.29
C ASP A 131 -33.90 -20.13 -20.17
N GLU A 132 -32.77 -20.84 -20.26
CA GLU A 132 -31.42 -20.20 -20.20
C GLU A 132 -31.20 -19.24 -21.40
N ARG A 133 -31.60 -19.67 -22.60
CA ARG A 133 -31.55 -18.81 -23.78
C ARG A 133 -32.32 -17.52 -23.58
N GLN A 134 -33.51 -17.60 -22.95
CA GLN A 134 -34.32 -16.40 -22.66
C GLN A 134 -33.62 -15.45 -21.71
N ILE A 135 -32.98 -15.98 -20.65
CA ILE A 135 -32.22 -15.20 -19.70
C ILE A 135 -31.03 -14.52 -20.39
N LEU A 136 -30.29 -15.29 -21.20
CA LEU A 136 -29.12 -14.75 -21.91
C LEU A 136 -29.46 -13.72 -22.98
N ALA A 137 -30.59 -13.89 -23.69
CA ALA A 137 -31.09 -12.90 -24.63
C ALA A 137 -31.46 -11.57 -23.96
N GLY A 138 -31.75 -11.61 -22.64
CA GLY A 138 -31.99 -10.43 -21.81
C GLY A 138 -30.73 -9.66 -21.44
N LEU A 139 -29.53 -10.26 -21.55
CA LEU A 139 -28.27 -9.60 -21.20
C LEU A 139 -27.87 -8.58 -22.26
N LYS A 140 -27.88 -7.30 -21.90
CA LYS A 140 -27.52 -6.18 -22.79
C LYS A 140 -26.41 -5.38 -22.15
N HIS A 141 -25.17 -5.69 -22.52
CA HIS A 141 -23.99 -5.01 -21.98
C HIS A 141 -22.93 -4.81 -23.09
N PRO A 142 -22.20 -3.70 -23.15
CA PRO A 142 -21.23 -3.44 -24.22
C PRO A 142 -20.11 -4.48 -24.33
N HIS A 143 -19.78 -5.14 -23.22
CA HIS A 143 -18.74 -6.17 -23.13
C HIS A 143 -19.28 -7.60 -23.07
N ILE A 144 -20.55 -7.83 -23.39
CA ILE A 144 -21.15 -9.16 -23.56
C ILE A 144 -21.60 -9.29 -25.00
N VAL A 145 -21.30 -10.43 -25.62
CA VAL A 145 -21.80 -10.74 -26.96
C VAL A 145 -23.31 -10.87 -26.93
N ARG A 146 -24.00 -10.18 -27.82
CA ARG A 146 -25.46 -10.18 -27.88
C ARG A 146 -25.96 -11.49 -28.48
N LEU A 147 -26.89 -12.11 -27.82
CA LEU A 147 -27.67 -13.22 -28.38
C LEU A 147 -28.85 -12.61 -29.16
N PHE A 148 -28.98 -12.95 -30.44
CA PHE A 148 -30.04 -12.43 -31.30
C PHE A 148 -31.22 -13.39 -31.38
N ASP A 149 -30.92 -14.70 -31.53
CA ASP A 149 -31.91 -15.76 -31.71
C ASP A 149 -31.35 -17.12 -31.33
N GLY A 150 -32.15 -18.18 -31.44
CA GLY A 150 -31.73 -19.55 -31.29
C GLY A 150 -32.90 -20.51 -31.52
N GLY A 151 -32.59 -21.73 -31.88
CA GLY A 151 -33.59 -22.74 -32.23
C GLY A 151 -33.01 -24.15 -32.21
N SER A 152 -33.67 -25.02 -32.97
CA SER A 152 -33.16 -26.34 -33.29
C SER A 152 -33.07 -26.50 -34.81
N THR A 153 -32.01 -27.13 -35.26
CA THR A 153 -31.84 -27.50 -36.67
C THR A 153 -32.86 -28.61 -37.06
N ASP A 154 -32.95 -28.93 -38.36
CA ASP A 154 -33.78 -30.03 -38.84
C ASP A 154 -33.36 -31.36 -38.18
N ASP A 155 -32.09 -31.53 -37.86
CA ASP A 155 -31.53 -32.68 -37.13
C ASP A 155 -31.74 -32.59 -35.61
N GLN A 156 -32.60 -31.67 -35.13
CA GLN A 156 -32.89 -31.41 -33.70
C GLN A 156 -31.70 -30.99 -32.87
N LEU A 157 -30.60 -30.48 -33.48
CA LEU A 157 -29.48 -29.92 -32.76
C LEU A 157 -29.79 -28.47 -32.34
N PRO A 158 -29.61 -28.15 -31.07
CA PRO A 158 -29.78 -26.76 -30.61
C PRO A 158 -28.75 -25.85 -31.23
N TYR A 159 -29.17 -24.63 -31.62
CA TYR A 159 -28.26 -23.59 -32.08
C TYR A 159 -28.56 -22.23 -31.45
N LEU A 160 -27.56 -21.38 -31.41
CA LEU A 160 -27.60 -19.99 -30.96
C LEU A 160 -27.09 -19.06 -32.04
N VAL A 161 -27.81 -17.98 -32.28
CA VAL A 161 -27.42 -16.89 -33.21
C VAL A 161 -26.95 -15.71 -32.38
N MET A 162 -25.72 -15.31 -32.57
CA MET A 162 -25.09 -14.26 -31.77
C MET A 162 -24.33 -13.24 -32.62
N GLU A 163 -24.02 -12.11 -32.04
CA GLU A 163 -23.16 -11.08 -32.60
C GLU A 163 -21.83 -11.68 -33.09
N HIS A 164 -21.48 -11.46 -34.34
CA HIS A 164 -20.16 -11.81 -34.85
C HIS A 164 -19.13 -10.76 -34.41
N ILE A 165 -18.07 -11.20 -33.75
CA ILE A 165 -17.00 -10.32 -33.30
C ILE A 165 -15.75 -10.57 -34.13
N GLU A 166 -15.36 -9.55 -34.91
CA GLU A 166 -14.07 -9.52 -35.60
C GLU A 166 -12.99 -9.13 -34.58
N GLY A 167 -12.36 -10.12 -33.98
CA GLY A 167 -11.39 -9.90 -32.92
C GLY A 167 -10.47 -11.09 -32.70
N THR A 168 -9.54 -10.93 -31.77
CA THR A 168 -8.64 -11.99 -31.31
C THR A 168 -8.81 -12.21 -29.83
N THR A 169 -8.37 -13.37 -29.32
CA THR A 169 -8.44 -13.67 -27.89
C THR A 169 -7.68 -12.63 -27.08
N ILE A 170 -8.16 -12.31 -25.88
CA ILE A 170 -7.62 -11.26 -25.00
C ILE A 170 -6.10 -11.41 -24.75
N THR A 171 -5.61 -12.65 -24.62
CA THR A 171 -4.18 -12.94 -24.42
C THR A 171 -3.37 -12.69 -25.69
N ARG A 172 -3.90 -13.09 -26.84
CA ARG A 172 -3.27 -12.84 -28.14
C ARG A 172 -3.26 -11.35 -28.45
N TYR A 173 -4.40 -10.67 -28.33
CA TYR A 173 -4.49 -9.21 -28.50
C TYR A 173 -3.46 -8.46 -27.64
N ALA A 174 -3.39 -8.81 -26.36
CA ALA A 174 -2.46 -8.17 -25.44
C ALA A 174 -0.98 -8.43 -25.80
N ARG A 175 -0.67 -9.60 -26.35
CA ARG A 175 0.67 -9.97 -26.81
C ARG A 175 1.02 -9.26 -28.12
N ASP A 176 0.18 -9.40 -29.14
CA ASP A 176 0.42 -8.88 -30.49
C ASP A 176 0.52 -7.34 -30.51
N ARG A 177 -0.19 -6.66 -29.59
CA ARG A 177 -0.14 -5.20 -29.39
C ARG A 177 0.93 -4.75 -28.40
N GLY A 178 1.68 -5.66 -27.77
CA GLY A 178 2.69 -5.32 -26.78
C GLY A 178 2.14 -4.54 -25.58
N LEU A 179 0.91 -4.83 -25.13
CA LEU A 179 0.24 -4.05 -24.10
C LEU A 179 1.00 -4.11 -22.79
N SER A 180 1.17 -2.94 -22.15
CA SER A 180 1.72 -2.83 -20.79
C SER A 180 0.83 -3.56 -19.77
N VAL A 181 1.38 -3.87 -18.59
CA VAL A 181 0.61 -4.43 -17.46
C VAL A 181 -0.63 -3.59 -17.21
N ARG A 182 -0.46 -2.27 -17.13
CA ARG A 182 -1.56 -1.32 -16.89
C ARG A 182 -2.71 -1.45 -17.92
N ALA A 183 -2.39 -1.53 -19.19
CA ALA A 183 -3.39 -1.67 -20.26
C ALA A 183 -4.12 -3.03 -20.17
N ARG A 184 -3.41 -4.12 -19.80
CA ARG A 184 -4.01 -5.43 -19.56
C ARG A 184 -4.99 -5.43 -18.40
N LEU A 185 -4.66 -4.71 -17.30
CA LEU A 185 -5.58 -4.56 -16.17
C LEU A 185 -6.85 -3.77 -16.53
N VAL A 186 -6.73 -2.77 -17.42
CA VAL A 186 -7.91 -2.03 -17.91
C VAL A 186 -8.85 -2.95 -18.70
N LEU A 187 -8.31 -3.82 -19.58
CA LEU A 187 -9.12 -4.81 -20.29
C LEU A 187 -9.84 -5.76 -19.32
N ILE A 188 -9.14 -6.30 -18.33
CA ILE A 188 -9.76 -7.18 -17.31
C ILE A 188 -10.84 -6.47 -16.53
N ARG A 189 -10.68 -5.19 -16.18
CA ARG A 189 -11.74 -4.43 -15.49
C ARG A 189 -13.01 -4.30 -16.32
N GLN A 190 -12.89 -4.18 -17.64
CA GLN A 190 -14.06 -4.19 -18.54
C GLN A 190 -14.75 -5.56 -18.57
N VAL A 191 -13.96 -6.65 -18.54
CA VAL A 191 -14.49 -8.02 -18.40
C VAL A 191 -15.16 -8.20 -17.03
N CYS A 192 -14.59 -7.66 -15.94
CA CYS A 192 -15.25 -7.66 -14.64
C CYS A 192 -16.62 -6.98 -14.68
N ALA A 193 -16.75 -5.85 -15.37
CA ALA A 193 -18.03 -5.14 -15.50
C ALA A 193 -19.08 -6.00 -16.23
N ALA A 194 -18.68 -6.72 -17.28
CA ALA A 194 -19.53 -7.67 -17.98
C ALA A 194 -20.05 -8.80 -17.07
N LEU A 195 -19.12 -9.42 -16.34
CA LEU A 195 -19.45 -10.52 -15.43
C LEU A 195 -20.29 -10.05 -14.24
N GLN A 196 -19.99 -8.89 -13.68
CA GLN A 196 -20.81 -8.31 -12.60
C GLN A 196 -22.24 -8.05 -13.05
N TYR A 197 -22.42 -7.52 -14.26
CA TYR A 197 -23.74 -7.34 -14.83
C TYR A 197 -24.47 -8.68 -15.01
N ALA A 198 -23.79 -9.73 -15.48
CA ALA A 198 -24.37 -11.07 -15.59
C ALA A 198 -24.75 -11.63 -14.22
N HIS A 199 -23.89 -11.50 -13.22
CA HIS A 199 -24.15 -11.97 -11.86
C HIS A 199 -25.35 -11.25 -11.21
N GLN A 200 -25.53 -9.96 -11.46
CA GLN A 200 -26.71 -9.19 -11.02
C GLN A 200 -28.00 -9.70 -11.67
N ASN A 201 -27.91 -10.30 -12.86
CA ASN A 201 -29.01 -10.98 -13.54
C ASN A 201 -29.04 -12.49 -13.24
N LEU A 202 -28.39 -12.93 -12.14
CA LEU A 202 -28.35 -14.32 -11.67
C LEU A 202 -27.71 -15.31 -12.64
N VAL A 203 -26.86 -14.84 -13.56
CA VAL A 203 -26.14 -15.66 -14.54
C VAL A 203 -24.68 -15.78 -14.15
N VAL A 204 -24.23 -17.02 -13.91
CA VAL A 204 -22.82 -17.39 -13.69
C VAL A 204 -22.25 -17.91 -15.01
N HIS A 205 -21.06 -17.45 -15.39
CA HIS A 205 -20.48 -17.79 -16.70
C HIS A 205 -19.97 -19.24 -16.77
N ARG A 206 -19.29 -19.72 -15.71
CA ARG A 206 -18.81 -21.12 -15.53
C ARG A 206 -17.71 -21.60 -16.48
N ASP A 207 -17.33 -20.83 -17.50
CA ASP A 207 -16.30 -21.21 -18.50
C ASP A 207 -15.45 -20.01 -18.95
N ILE A 208 -15.00 -19.20 -17.98
CA ILE A 208 -14.11 -18.07 -18.26
C ILE A 208 -12.71 -18.58 -18.61
N LYS A 209 -12.30 -18.29 -19.85
CA LYS A 209 -10.97 -18.60 -20.39
C LYS A 209 -10.63 -17.63 -21.50
N PRO A 210 -9.35 -17.49 -21.93
CA PRO A 210 -8.95 -16.53 -22.96
C PRO A 210 -9.72 -16.68 -24.28
N SER A 211 -10.07 -17.91 -24.70
CA SER A 211 -10.80 -18.15 -25.93
C SER A 211 -12.26 -17.64 -25.91
N ASN A 212 -12.81 -17.45 -24.70
CA ASN A 212 -14.16 -16.92 -24.50
C ASN A 212 -14.17 -15.41 -24.22
N ILE A 213 -13.04 -14.71 -24.45
CA ILE A 213 -12.94 -13.26 -24.35
C ILE A 213 -12.23 -12.75 -25.61
N LEU A 214 -12.99 -12.22 -26.55
CA LEU A 214 -12.43 -11.59 -27.75
C LEU A 214 -12.26 -10.10 -27.54
N VAL A 215 -11.24 -9.54 -28.14
CA VAL A 215 -11.02 -8.09 -28.21
C VAL A 215 -11.10 -7.67 -29.67
N ASP A 216 -11.98 -6.72 -29.96
CA ASP A 216 -12.16 -6.19 -31.30
C ASP A 216 -11.05 -5.22 -31.72
N ALA A 217 -11.13 -4.71 -32.95
CA ALA A 217 -10.16 -3.77 -33.50
C ALA A 217 -10.10 -2.44 -32.72
N ALA A 218 -11.22 -2.03 -32.09
CA ALA A 218 -11.31 -0.83 -31.27
C ALA A 218 -10.72 -1.03 -29.84
N GLY A 219 -10.32 -2.28 -29.49
CA GLY A 219 -9.79 -2.59 -28.17
C GLY A 219 -10.88 -2.88 -27.11
N VAL A 220 -12.09 -3.16 -27.54
CA VAL A 220 -13.22 -3.47 -26.67
C VAL A 220 -13.30 -4.97 -26.43
N PRO A 221 -13.14 -5.47 -25.20
CA PRO A 221 -13.32 -6.88 -24.89
C PRO A 221 -14.80 -7.25 -24.89
N LYS A 222 -15.09 -8.42 -25.45
CA LYS A 222 -16.42 -9.04 -25.51
C LYS A 222 -16.35 -10.44 -24.89
N VAL A 223 -17.16 -10.70 -23.89
CA VAL A 223 -17.31 -12.01 -23.26
C VAL A 223 -18.28 -12.84 -24.09
N LEU A 224 -17.85 -14.04 -24.47
CA LEU A 224 -18.59 -15.02 -25.26
C LEU A 224 -19.10 -16.14 -24.35
N ASP A 225 -20.01 -16.94 -24.89
CA ASP A 225 -20.32 -18.31 -24.44
C ASP A 225 -20.49 -18.50 -22.92
N PHE A 226 -21.51 -17.87 -22.33
CA PHE A 226 -21.97 -18.28 -21.00
C PHE A 226 -22.31 -19.77 -21.05
N GLY A 227 -21.73 -20.56 -20.13
CA GLY A 227 -21.66 -22.04 -20.17
C GLY A 227 -22.98 -22.81 -20.24
N ILE A 228 -23.85 -22.47 -21.20
CA ILE A 228 -25.17 -23.05 -21.44
C ILE A 228 -25.10 -24.60 -21.54
N ALA A 229 -24.08 -25.09 -22.26
CA ALA A 229 -23.93 -26.54 -22.46
C ALA A 229 -23.57 -27.28 -21.15
N LYS A 230 -22.96 -26.61 -20.18
CA LYS A 230 -22.67 -27.19 -18.85
C LYS A 230 -23.91 -27.31 -17.97
N LEU A 231 -24.98 -26.57 -18.26
CA LEU A 231 -26.29 -26.69 -17.61
C LEU A 231 -27.14 -27.79 -18.19
N LEU A 232 -26.88 -28.15 -19.43
CA LEU A 232 -27.59 -29.22 -20.11
C LEU A 232 -27.10 -30.61 -19.68
N ALA A 233 -25.90 -30.70 -19.13
CA ALA A 233 -25.35 -31.94 -18.59
C ALA A 233 -26.13 -32.33 -17.32
N PRO A 234 -26.54 -33.58 -17.15
CA PRO A 234 -27.18 -34.05 -15.93
C PRO A 234 -26.30 -33.82 -14.71
N ILE A 235 -26.87 -33.43 -13.57
CA ILE A 235 -26.14 -33.32 -12.30
C ILE A 235 -25.49 -34.67 -12.00
N GLY A 236 -24.16 -34.74 -11.93
CA GLY A 236 -23.38 -35.99 -11.78
C GLY A 236 -22.87 -36.61 -13.07
N SER A 237 -23.20 -36.09 -14.26
CA SER A 237 -22.61 -36.56 -15.52
C SER A 237 -21.17 -36.08 -15.75
N PHE A 238 -20.76 -35.03 -15.08
CA PHE A 238 -19.36 -34.52 -15.11
C PHE A 238 -18.35 -35.60 -14.71
N GLU A 239 -18.67 -36.41 -13.69
CA GLU A 239 -17.80 -37.51 -13.27
C GLU A 239 -17.80 -38.68 -14.27
N ARG A 240 -18.92 -38.97 -14.94
CA ARG A 240 -19.03 -40.06 -15.92
C ARG A 240 -18.40 -39.67 -17.26
N GLU A 241 -18.60 -38.46 -17.75
CA GLU A 241 -18.03 -38.03 -19.04
C GLU A 241 -16.52 -37.75 -18.96
N ALA A 242 -16.00 -37.30 -17.83
CA ALA A 242 -14.57 -37.24 -17.59
C ALA A 242 -13.92 -38.63 -17.50
N ARG A 243 -14.68 -39.67 -17.14
CA ARG A 243 -14.20 -41.04 -17.00
C ARG A 243 -14.40 -41.93 -18.24
N THR A 244 -15.33 -41.64 -19.15
CA THR A 244 -15.75 -42.61 -20.17
C THR A 244 -15.37 -42.27 -21.61
N ARG A 245 -14.84 -41.10 -21.89
CA ARG A 245 -14.33 -40.79 -23.24
C ARG A 245 -12.92 -40.25 -23.18
N THR A 246 -12.02 -40.93 -23.84
CA THR A 246 -10.71 -40.54 -24.33
C THR A 246 -10.68 -39.08 -24.74
N GLY A 247 -10.51 -38.18 -23.82
CA GLY A 247 -10.40 -36.83 -24.25
C GLY A 247 -10.66 -35.84 -23.14
N PHE A 248 -9.60 -35.35 -22.62
CA PHE A 248 -9.50 -34.06 -21.99
C PHE A 248 -10.10 -32.90 -22.81
N ALA A 249 -10.73 -33.17 -23.96
CA ALA A 249 -11.23 -32.22 -24.95
C ALA A 249 -12.42 -31.37 -24.50
N MET A 250 -13.09 -31.69 -23.37
CA MET A 250 -14.24 -30.92 -22.88
C MET A 250 -13.86 -29.87 -21.83
N PHE A 251 -12.65 -29.93 -21.31
CA PHE A 251 -12.15 -29.05 -20.26
C PHE A 251 -10.86 -28.38 -20.73
N THR A 252 -10.77 -27.06 -20.62
CA THR A 252 -9.49 -26.38 -20.57
C THR A 252 -9.13 -26.29 -19.09
N PRO A 253 -8.45 -27.30 -18.51
CA PRO A 253 -8.29 -27.42 -17.07
C PRO A 253 -7.52 -26.26 -16.45
N GLU A 254 -6.72 -25.59 -17.26
CA GLU A 254 -5.83 -24.48 -16.87
C GLU A 254 -6.54 -23.29 -16.21
N TYR A 255 -7.83 -23.10 -16.50
CA TYR A 255 -8.64 -21.98 -15.98
C TYR A 255 -9.79 -22.44 -15.10
N ALA A 256 -9.93 -23.75 -14.89
CA ALA A 256 -10.99 -24.32 -14.08
C ALA A 256 -10.75 -24.08 -12.60
N SER A 257 -11.83 -23.79 -11.86
CA SER A 257 -11.75 -23.65 -10.41
C SER A 257 -11.67 -25.01 -9.71
N PRO A 258 -11.16 -25.07 -8.46
CA PRO A 258 -11.10 -26.29 -7.66
C PRO A 258 -12.47 -26.96 -7.49
N GLU A 259 -13.54 -26.19 -7.25
CA GLU A 259 -14.90 -26.69 -7.12
C GLU A 259 -15.42 -27.29 -8.43
N GLN A 260 -15.06 -26.70 -9.58
CA GLN A 260 -15.38 -27.31 -10.88
C GLN A 260 -14.64 -28.63 -11.09
N ALA A 261 -13.36 -28.65 -10.74
CA ALA A 261 -12.53 -29.85 -10.85
C ALA A 261 -13.01 -30.98 -9.94
N ARG A 262 -13.63 -30.66 -8.78
CA ARG A 262 -14.23 -31.64 -7.85
C ARG A 262 -15.68 -31.99 -8.17
N GLY A 263 -16.31 -31.31 -9.14
CA GLY A 263 -17.75 -31.48 -9.41
C GLY A 263 -18.66 -30.88 -8.33
N GLU A 264 -18.15 -29.97 -7.51
CA GLU A 264 -18.88 -29.26 -6.45
C GLU A 264 -19.78 -28.15 -7.05
N PRO A 265 -20.79 -27.65 -6.30
CA PRO A 265 -21.65 -26.57 -6.77
C PRO A 265 -20.86 -25.31 -7.13
N VAL A 266 -21.10 -24.79 -8.33
CA VAL A 266 -20.48 -23.58 -8.84
C VAL A 266 -21.25 -22.33 -8.43
N SER A 267 -20.52 -21.23 -8.20
CA SER A 267 -21.09 -19.95 -7.82
C SER A 267 -20.36 -18.81 -8.55
N THR A 268 -20.70 -17.56 -8.23
CA THR A 268 -19.97 -16.38 -8.72
C THR A 268 -18.48 -16.36 -8.33
N ALA A 269 -18.11 -17.05 -7.23
CA ALA A 269 -16.72 -17.24 -6.82
C ALA A 269 -15.92 -18.12 -7.81
N THR A 270 -16.58 -18.98 -8.55
CA THR A 270 -15.99 -19.76 -9.65
C THR A 270 -15.50 -18.84 -10.76
N ASP A 271 -16.32 -17.88 -11.19
CA ASP A 271 -15.94 -16.89 -12.21
C ASP A 271 -14.81 -15.97 -11.72
N VAL A 272 -14.80 -15.62 -10.42
CA VAL A 272 -13.68 -14.87 -9.81
C VAL A 272 -12.36 -15.63 -9.95
N TYR A 273 -12.36 -16.94 -9.67
CA TYR A 273 -11.17 -17.78 -9.82
C TYR A 273 -10.71 -17.85 -11.28
N SER A 274 -11.60 -18.21 -12.20
CA SER A 274 -11.30 -18.36 -13.61
C SER A 274 -10.82 -17.05 -14.24
N LEU A 275 -11.42 -15.90 -13.85
CA LEU A 275 -10.96 -14.59 -14.25
C LEU A 275 -9.59 -14.26 -13.63
N GLY A 276 -9.33 -14.68 -12.40
CA GLY A 276 -8.01 -14.61 -11.77
C GLY A 276 -6.96 -15.40 -12.55
N ALA A 277 -7.31 -16.57 -13.09
CA ALA A 277 -6.43 -17.38 -13.94
C ALA A 277 -6.15 -16.70 -15.29
N VAL A 278 -7.16 -16.10 -15.93
CA VAL A 278 -6.98 -15.29 -17.15
C VAL A 278 -6.09 -14.07 -16.89
N LEU A 279 -6.31 -13.39 -15.77
CA LEU A 279 -5.46 -12.25 -15.36
C LEU A 279 -4.02 -12.69 -15.11
N TYR A 280 -3.83 -13.82 -14.45
CA TYR A 280 -2.50 -14.42 -14.25
C TYR A 280 -1.80 -14.64 -15.59
N ASP A 281 -2.46 -15.33 -16.55
CA ASP A 281 -1.93 -15.58 -17.89
C ASP A 281 -1.59 -14.28 -18.63
N LEU A 282 -2.45 -13.29 -18.55
CA LEU A 282 -2.21 -11.98 -19.16
C LEU A 282 -0.94 -11.29 -18.65
N VAL A 283 -0.60 -11.42 -17.36
CA VAL A 283 0.55 -10.71 -16.79
C VAL A 283 1.80 -11.58 -16.67
N ALA A 284 1.64 -12.90 -16.58
CA ALA A 284 2.74 -13.85 -16.47
C ALA A 284 3.16 -14.45 -17.83
N GLY A 285 2.24 -14.43 -18.83
CA GLY A 285 2.46 -15.03 -20.16
C GLY A 285 2.27 -16.56 -20.19
N GLN A 286 1.75 -17.13 -19.12
CA GLN A 286 1.45 -18.56 -18.96
C GLN A 286 0.32 -18.75 -17.96
N SER A 287 -0.36 -19.92 -18.01
CA SER A 287 -1.40 -20.27 -17.06
C SER A 287 -0.86 -20.46 -15.62
N PRO A 288 -1.70 -20.26 -14.58
CA PRO A 288 -1.28 -20.42 -13.19
C PRO A 288 -0.92 -21.87 -12.82
N HIS A 289 -1.47 -22.82 -13.54
CA HIS A 289 -1.24 -24.25 -13.33
C HIS A 289 -0.59 -24.88 -14.56
N ARG A 290 0.49 -25.61 -14.37
CA ARG A 290 1.08 -26.45 -15.38
C ARG A 290 0.25 -27.73 -15.46
N THR A 291 -0.37 -27.99 -16.60
CA THR A 291 -1.27 -29.12 -16.81
C THR A 291 -0.62 -30.27 -17.59
N ALA A 292 0.71 -30.35 -17.55
CA ALA A 292 1.43 -31.48 -18.12
C ALA A 292 1.40 -32.65 -17.13
N GLY A 293 0.85 -33.80 -17.53
CA GLY A 293 0.76 -34.99 -16.71
C GLY A 293 -0.55 -35.77 -16.89
N SER A 294 -0.80 -36.72 -15.99
CA SER A 294 -2.06 -37.49 -15.97
C SER A 294 -3.25 -36.61 -15.58
N ALA A 295 -4.46 -37.06 -15.91
CA ALA A 295 -5.71 -36.39 -15.49
C ALA A 295 -5.78 -36.13 -13.98
N LEU A 296 -5.31 -37.08 -13.19
CA LEU A 296 -5.24 -37.00 -11.75
C LEU A 296 -4.27 -35.92 -11.26
N GLU A 297 -3.11 -35.84 -11.86
CA GLU A 297 -2.11 -34.84 -11.51
C GLU A 297 -2.59 -33.43 -11.82
N VAL A 298 -3.27 -33.25 -12.96
CA VAL A 298 -3.91 -31.98 -13.32
C VAL A 298 -4.97 -31.59 -12.29
N LEU A 299 -5.84 -32.51 -11.89
CA LEU A 299 -6.86 -32.28 -10.86
C LEU A 299 -6.21 -31.95 -9.51
N ARG A 300 -5.16 -32.67 -9.12
CA ARG A 300 -4.40 -32.41 -7.90
C ARG A 300 -3.80 -30.99 -7.90
N VAL A 301 -3.13 -30.62 -8.99
CA VAL A 301 -2.51 -29.31 -9.12
C VAL A 301 -3.56 -28.20 -9.01
N ILE A 302 -4.71 -28.34 -9.66
CA ILE A 302 -5.79 -27.35 -9.57
C ILE A 302 -6.37 -27.27 -8.15
N CYS A 303 -6.55 -28.40 -7.48
CA CYS A 303 -7.23 -28.46 -6.20
C CYS A 303 -6.33 -28.17 -5.00
N GLU A 304 -5.05 -28.56 -5.05
CA GLU A 304 -4.17 -28.60 -3.87
C GLU A 304 -2.94 -27.70 -3.98
N VAL A 305 -2.40 -27.49 -5.19
CA VAL A 305 -1.15 -26.76 -5.37
C VAL A 305 -1.42 -25.28 -5.58
N ASP A 306 -0.89 -24.44 -4.69
CA ASP A 306 -0.97 -23.00 -4.87
C ASP A 306 -0.12 -22.55 -6.09
N PRO A 307 -0.64 -21.65 -6.93
CA PRO A 307 0.11 -21.12 -8.06
C PRO A 307 1.36 -20.38 -7.59
N VAL A 308 2.41 -20.42 -8.39
CA VAL A 308 3.59 -19.56 -8.20
C VAL A 308 3.16 -18.10 -8.41
N ARG A 309 3.74 -17.19 -7.62
CA ARG A 309 3.41 -15.76 -7.76
C ARG A 309 3.71 -15.25 -9.18
N PRO A 310 2.82 -14.47 -9.80
CA PRO A 310 3.04 -13.91 -11.15
C PRO A 310 4.39 -13.22 -11.31
N SER A 311 4.83 -12.45 -10.31
CA SER A 311 6.12 -11.74 -10.34
C SER A 311 7.34 -12.66 -10.44
N ALA A 312 7.24 -13.92 -10.01
CA ALA A 312 8.35 -14.87 -10.09
C ALA A 312 8.55 -15.45 -11.50
N VAL A 313 7.50 -15.53 -12.29
CA VAL A 313 7.50 -16.18 -13.63
C VAL A 313 7.32 -15.22 -14.79
N ALA A 314 6.87 -14.01 -14.53
CA ALA A 314 6.64 -12.98 -15.54
C ALA A 314 7.95 -12.52 -16.22
N PRO A 315 7.85 -11.92 -17.42
CA PRO A 315 8.97 -11.28 -18.09
C PRO A 315 9.71 -10.31 -17.16
N GLU A 316 11.04 -10.27 -17.24
CA GLU A 316 11.90 -9.54 -16.30
C GLU A 316 11.50 -8.06 -16.12
N GLY A 317 11.14 -7.39 -17.21
CA GLY A 317 10.70 -5.99 -17.18
C GLY A 317 9.43 -5.73 -16.35
N TRP A 318 8.61 -6.76 -16.08
CA TRP A 318 7.34 -6.62 -15.34
C TRP A 318 7.41 -7.09 -13.90
N ARG A 319 8.42 -7.88 -13.52
CA ARG A 319 8.54 -8.49 -12.19
C ARG A 319 8.40 -7.48 -11.06
N ARG A 320 9.02 -6.30 -11.19
CA ARG A 320 8.96 -5.24 -10.15
C ARG A 320 7.57 -4.60 -10.04
N GLU A 321 6.85 -4.48 -11.16
CA GLU A 321 5.49 -3.90 -11.17
C GLU A 321 4.47 -4.89 -10.58
N LEU A 322 4.64 -6.18 -10.86
CA LEU A 322 3.77 -7.24 -10.38
C LEU A 322 3.99 -7.52 -8.89
N ALA A 323 5.25 -7.44 -8.43
CA ALA A 323 5.62 -7.81 -7.07
C ALA A 323 4.86 -7.00 -6.00
N GLY A 324 4.23 -7.69 -5.10
CA GLY A 324 3.54 -7.14 -3.93
C GLY A 324 2.04 -7.02 -4.13
N ASP A 325 1.52 -5.86 -4.49
CA ASP A 325 0.08 -5.63 -4.50
C ASP A 325 -0.64 -6.43 -5.58
N LEU A 326 -0.10 -6.47 -6.81
CA LEU A 326 -0.73 -7.19 -7.90
C LEU A 326 -0.63 -8.70 -7.72
N ASP A 327 0.50 -9.21 -7.22
CA ASP A 327 0.61 -10.62 -6.79
C ASP A 327 -0.50 -10.97 -5.79
N ASN A 328 -0.68 -10.14 -4.76
CA ASN A 328 -1.68 -10.42 -3.73
C ASN A 328 -3.11 -10.38 -4.28
N ILE A 329 -3.42 -9.47 -5.21
CA ILE A 329 -4.73 -9.42 -5.88
C ILE A 329 -4.99 -10.73 -6.63
N ILE A 330 -4.03 -11.15 -7.46
CA ILE A 330 -4.16 -12.34 -8.29
C ILE A 330 -4.23 -13.60 -7.42
N MET A 331 -3.33 -13.74 -6.44
CA MET A 331 -3.31 -14.89 -5.53
C MET A 331 -4.57 -14.97 -4.66
N LYS A 332 -5.17 -13.83 -4.28
CA LYS A 332 -6.46 -13.82 -3.59
C LYS A 332 -7.60 -14.31 -4.49
N ALA A 333 -7.63 -13.91 -5.76
CA ALA A 333 -8.61 -14.42 -6.72
C ALA A 333 -8.45 -15.93 -6.95
N LEU A 334 -7.21 -16.43 -6.97
CA LEU A 334 -6.85 -17.85 -7.17
C LEU A 334 -6.84 -18.69 -5.87
N HIS A 335 -7.39 -18.17 -4.77
CA HIS A 335 -7.44 -18.95 -3.54
C HIS A 335 -8.29 -20.22 -3.73
N LYS A 336 -7.83 -21.36 -3.20
CA LYS A 336 -8.51 -22.66 -3.39
C LYS A 336 -9.91 -22.66 -2.77
N GLU A 337 -10.05 -22.12 -1.56
CA GLU A 337 -11.33 -21.96 -0.88
C GLU A 337 -12.12 -20.77 -1.44
N PRO A 338 -13.35 -20.95 -1.97
CA PRO A 338 -14.16 -19.87 -2.53
C PRO A 338 -14.41 -18.72 -1.56
N ALA A 339 -14.60 -19.01 -0.27
CA ALA A 339 -14.87 -18.00 0.76
C ALA A 339 -13.71 -17.05 1.03
N ARG A 340 -12.48 -17.43 0.67
CA ARG A 340 -11.28 -16.59 0.82
C ARG A 340 -10.96 -15.75 -0.41
N ARG A 341 -11.66 -15.95 -1.51
CA ARG A 341 -11.56 -15.13 -2.72
C ARG A 341 -12.21 -13.76 -2.52
N TYR A 342 -12.34 -13.00 -3.56
CA TYR A 342 -13.22 -11.84 -3.58
C TYR A 342 -14.68 -12.30 -3.59
N ALA A 343 -15.55 -11.62 -2.85
CA ALA A 343 -16.97 -11.96 -2.79
C ALA A 343 -17.71 -11.69 -4.11
N SER A 344 -17.16 -10.81 -4.97
CA SER A 344 -17.68 -10.51 -6.32
C SER A 344 -16.56 -10.12 -7.27
N VAL A 345 -16.81 -10.20 -8.57
CA VAL A 345 -15.90 -9.69 -9.61
C VAL A 345 -15.76 -8.16 -9.54
N GLU A 346 -16.75 -7.46 -9.00
CA GLU A 346 -16.69 -6.03 -8.75
C GLU A 346 -15.60 -5.69 -7.72
N GLN A 347 -15.52 -6.43 -6.61
CA GLN A 347 -14.47 -6.24 -5.61
C GLN A 347 -13.06 -6.50 -6.19
N LEU A 348 -12.93 -7.47 -7.09
CA LEU A 348 -11.69 -7.69 -7.84
C LEU A 348 -11.38 -6.48 -8.73
N ALA A 349 -12.36 -5.97 -9.48
CA ALA A 349 -12.21 -4.79 -10.33
C ALA A 349 -11.83 -3.53 -9.55
N ASP A 350 -12.41 -3.36 -8.35
CA ASP A 350 -12.09 -2.26 -7.44
C ASP A 350 -10.65 -2.34 -6.93
N ASP A 351 -10.18 -3.52 -6.58
CA ASP A 351 -8.81 -3.70 -6.12
C ASP A 351 -7.80 -3.47 -7.25
N LEU A 352 -8.10 -3.90 -8.48
CA LEU A 352 -7.34 -3.55 -9.67
C LEU A 352 -7.36 -2.03 -9.91
N GLY A 353 -8.51 -1.37 -9.73
CA GLY A 353 -8.63 0.09 -9.79
C GLY A 353 -7.76 0.78 -8.75
N ARG A 354 -7.79 0.33 -7.49
CA ARG A 354 -6.92 0.83 -6.40
C ARG A 354 -5.44 0.69 -6.74
N PHE A 355 -5.05 -0.44 -7.32
CA PHE A 355 -3.69 -0.66 -7.78
C PHE A 355 -3.30 0.35 -8.86
N LEU A 356 -4.13 0.53 -9.89
CA LEU A 356 -3.92 1.48 -10.98
C LEU A 356 -3.82 2.93 -10.49
N ASP A 357 -4.59 3.30 -9.47
CA ASP A 357 -4.60 4.63 -8.85
C ASP A 357 -3.50 4.80 -7.78
N GLY A 358 -2.69 3.77 -7.52
CA GLY A 358 -1.68 3.81 -6.46
C GLY A 358 -2.24 3.86 -5.05
N ARG A 359 -3.50 3.44 -4.85
CA ARG A 359 -4.16 3.34 -3.55
C ARG A 359 -3.82 2.01 -2.85
N PRO A 360 -3.98 1.92 -1.53
CA PRO A 360 -3.89 0.64 -0.82
C PRO A 360 -4.93 -0.36 -1.32
N VAL A 361 -4.48 -1.59 -1.62
CA VAL A 361 -5.35 -2.69 -2.07
C VAL A 361 -5.93 -3.47 -0.89
N THR A 362 -7.11 -4.09 -1.08
CA THR A 362 -7.79 -4.89 -0.04
C THR A 362 -7.22 -6.31 0.07
N ALA A 363 -6.56 -6.80 -0.98
CA ALA A 363 -5.88 -8.09 -0.97
C ALA A 363 -4.69 -8.17 0.00
N ARG A 364 -4.29 -7.05 0.58
CA ARG A 364 -3.17 -6.97 1.52
C ARG A 364 -3.63 -6.36 2.84
N THR A 365 -3.14 -6.91 3.97
CA THR A 365 -3.34 -6.30 5.29
C THR A 365 -2.82 -4.87 5.32
N ALA A 366 -3.71 -3.94 5.67
CA ALA A 366 -3.44 -2.51 5.62
C ALA A 366 -2.64 -2.05 6.85
N THR A 367 -1.32 -2.25 6.87
CA THR A 367 -0.43 -1.68 7.89
C THR A 367 -0.30 -0.16 7.73
N LEU A 368 -0.07 0.56 8.84
CA LEU A 368 0.11 2.02 8.81
C LEU A 368 1.26 2.43 7.88
N GLY A 369 2.39 1.71 7.92
CA GLY A 369 3.54 1.98 7.03
C GLY A 369 3.22 1.80 5.54
N TYR A 370 2.44 0.79 5.19
CA TYR A 370 1.99 0.58 3.81
C TYR A 370 1.09 1.73 3.33
N ARG A 371 0.11 2.15 4.16
CA ARG A 371 -0.77 3.29 3.85
C ARG A 371 0.01 4.59 3.70
N ALA A 372 0.92 4.88 4.62
CA ALA A 372 1.77 6.07 4.58
C ALA A 372 2.65 6.10 3.32
N ARG A 373 3.28 4.97 2.95
CA ARG A 373 4.08 4.85 1.72
C ARG A 373 3.26 5.10 0.45
N LYS A 374 2.04 4.57 0.37
CA LYS A 374 1.14 4.81 -0.77
C LYS A 374 0.68 6.26 -0.83
N PHE A 375 0.34 6.85 0.33
CA PHE A 375 -0.03 8.25 0.44
C PHE A 375 1.09 9.19 0.00
N SER A 376 2.31 8.97 0.50
CA SER A 376 3.48 9.80 0.16
C SER A 376 3.85 9.71 -1.32
N ARG A 377 3.76 8.51 -1.92
CA ARG A 377 4.02 8.33 -3.36
C ARG A 377 3.00 9.07 -4.24
N ARG A 378 1.74 9.09 -3.81
CA ARG A 378 0.66 9.78 -4.55
C ARG A 378 0.70 11.29 -4.37
N ASN A 379 0.99 11.76 -3.17
CA ASN A 379 0.94 13.17 -2.79
C ASN A 379 2.35 13.74 -2.54
N LYS A 380 3.31 13.47 -3.41
CA LYS A 380 4.72 13.86 -3.23
C LYS A 380 4.88 15.35 -2.92
N VAL A 381 4.19 16.22 -3.67
CA VAL A 381 4.27 17.66 -3.48
C VAL A 381 3.76 18.09 -2.10
N ALA A 382 2.59 17.58 -1.69
CA ALA A 382 2.01 17.90 -0.40
C ALA A 382 2.87 17.40 0.77
N VAL A 383 3.45 16.18 0.65
CA VAL A 383 4.34 15.62 1.68
C VAL A 383 5.64 16.42 1.77
N VAL A 384 6.25 16.81 0.65
CA VAL A 384 7.45 17.65 0.65
C VAL A 384 7.14 19.03 1.24
N ALA A 385 6.03 19.66 0.87
CA ALA A 385 5.62 20.95 1.44
C ALA A 385 5.40 20.83 2.97
N ALA A 386 4.68 19.81 3.43
CA ALA A 386 4.48 19.56 4.86
C ALA A 386 5.80 19.31 5.60
N ALA A 387 6.74 18.56 5.01
CA ALA A 387 8.06 18.32 5.58
C ALA A 387 8.89 19.61 5.68
N LEU A 388 8.84 20.48 4.66
CA LEU A 388 9.49 21.78 4.68
C LEU A 388 8.90 22.68 5.77
N VAL A 389 7.58 22.76 5.89
CA VAL A 389 6.92 23.54 6.95
C VAL A 389 7.28 22.99 8.33
N ALA A 390 7.25 21.69 8.52
CA ALA A 390 7.67 21.08 9.79
C ALA A 390 9.15 21.36 10.11
N GLY A 391 10.03 21.25 9.11
CA GLY A 391 11.46 21.56 9.24
C GLY A 391 11.72 23.03 9.62
N THR A 392 11.02 23.98 8.98
CA THR A 392 11.13 25.41 9.32
C THR A 392 10.63 25.71 10.73
N LEU A 393 9.52 25.11 11.15
CA LEU A 393 9.00 25.26 12.51
C LEU A 393 9.96 24.68 13.56
N LEU A 394 10.53 23.51 13.33
CA LEU A 394 11.53 22.90 14.21
C LEU A 394 12.80 23.75 14.30
N ALA A 395 13.28 24.27 13.16
CA ALA A 395 14.43 25.16 13.14
C ALA A 395 14.15 26.48 13.89
N ALA A 396 12.99 27.09 13.67
CA ALA A 396 12.57 28.30 14.38
C ALA A 396 12.47 28.06 15.89
N THR A 397 11.85 26.93 16.31
CA THR A 397 11.77 26.54 17.73
C THR A 397 13.17 26.32 18.32
N GLY A 398 14.06 25.64 17.60
CA GLY A 398 15.44 25.43 18.04
C GLY A 398 16.22 26.73 18.18
N ILE A 399 16.04 27.69 17.26
CA ILE A 399 16.64 29.01 17.34
C ILE A 399 16.09 29.78 18.55
N SER A 400 14.75 29.81 18.74
CA SER A 400 14.12 30.48 19.87
C SER A 400 14.60 29.92 21.22
N LEU A 401 14.69 28.59 21.35
CA LEU A 401 15.22 27.96 22.57
C LEU A 401 16.70 28.33 22.81
N ARG A 402 17.52 28.41 21.76
CA ARG A 402 18.91 28.85 21.89
C ARG A 402 19.01 30.31 22.29
N GLN A 403 18.15 31.18 21.75
CA GLN A 403 18.11 32.59 22.12
C GLN A 403 17.65 32.77 23.57
N ALA A 404 16.60 32.04 24.01
CA ALA A 404 16.16 32.05 25.39
C ALA A 404 17.30 31.67 26.36
N ARG A 405 17.99 30.55 26.10
CA ARG A 405 19.13 30.11 26.93
C ARG A 405 20.28 31.13 26.97
N ARG A 406 20.53 31.84 25.85
CA ARG A 406 21.55 32.92 25.83
C ARG A 406 21.10 34.12 26.62
N ALA A 407 19.82 34.50 26.55
CA ALA A 407 19.26 35.59 27.35
C ALA A 407 19.34 35.28 28.86
N ASP A 408 18.95 34.05 29.27
CA ASP A 408 19.07 33.60 30.65
C ASP A 408 20.52 33.68 31.15
N ALA A 409 21.49 33.19 30.37
CA ALA A 409 22.91 33.25 30.73
C ALA A 409 23.46 34.67 30.76
N GLN A 410 22.93 35.59 29.95
CA GLN A 410 23.29 37.03 30.01
C GLN A 410 22.67 37.70 31.23
N ALA A 411 21.43 37.38 31.58
CA ALA A 411 20.78 37.87 32.78
C ALA A 411 21.53 37.43 34.05
N GLU A 412 21.94 36.17 34.15
CA GLU A 412 22.74 35.68 35.28
C GLU A 412 24.08 36.42 35.42
N ARG A 413 24.76 36.70 34.27
CA ARG A 413 26.00 37.48 34.28
C ARG A 413 25.79 38.94 34.73
N ALA A 414 24.73 39.58 34.22
CA ALA A 414 24.38 40.95 34.60
C ALA A 414 24.01 41.02 36.11
N GLU A 415 23.29 40.04 36.65
CA GLU A 415 23.03 39.96 38.07
C GLU A 415 24.31 39.81 38.92
N LEU A 416 25.24 38.95 38.45
CA LEU A 416 26.52 38.77 39.15
C LEU A 416 27.35 40.06 39.11
N GLU A 417 27.41 40.75 37.98
CA GLU A 417 28.08 42.05 37.81
C GLU A 417 27.45 43.12 38.70
N ALA A 418 26.11 43.16 38.76
CA ALA A 418 25.37 44.07 39.66
C ALA A 418 25.67 43.80 41.12
N ARG A 419 25.73 42.54 41.55
CA ARG A 419 26.11 42.17 42.94
C ARG A 419 27.55 42.61 43.23
N ASN A 420 28.48 42.33 42.31
CA ASN A 420 29.90 42.75 42.46
C ASN A 420 30.04 44.28 42.55
N ALA A 421 29.28 45.01 41.72
CA ALA A 421 29.29 46.50 41.74
C ALA A 421 28.70 47.03 43.07
N ASN A 422 27.61 46.44 43.58
CA ASN A 422 27.02 46.81 44.84
C ASN A 422 27.94 46.53 46.04
N ASP A 423 28.64 45.38 46.01
CA ASP A 423 29.64 45.05 47.02
C ASP A 423 30.83 46.03 46.99
N ALA A 424 31.27 46.41 45.76
CA ALA A 424 32.34 47.41 45.59
C ALA A 424 31.88 48.80 46.12
N ALA A 425 30.63 49.20 45.83
CA ALA A 425 30.07 50.45 46.32
C ALA A 425 29.95 50.46 47.86
N THR A 426 29.52 49.33 48.44
CA THR A 426 29.45 49.18 49.90
C THR A 426 30.82 49.29 50.55
N ARG A 427 31.85 48.65 49.96
CA ARG A 427 33.24 48.78 50.43
C ARG A 427 33.75 50.24 50.35
N ALA A 428 33.51 50.90 49.20
CA ALA A 428 33.85 52.29 49.02
C ALA A 428 33.17 53.19 50.06
N GLN A 429 31.90 52.93 50.39
CA GLN A 429 31.18 53.68 51.39
C GLN A 429 31.78 53.50 52.77
N VAL A 430 32.12 52.25 53.15
CA VAL A 430 32.82 51.95 54.42
C VAL A 430 34.18 52.65 54.49
N GLU A 431 34.95 52.70 53.38
CA GLU A 431 36.23 53.45 53.31
C GLU A 431 36.02 54.94 53.45
N THR A 432 34.98 55.50 52.81
CA THR A 432 34.64 56.94 52.93
C THR A 432 34.26 57.30 54.36
N ASP A 433 33.44 56.43 55.02
CA ASP A 433 33.05 56.64 56.43
C ASP A 433 34.24 56.51 57.39
N ARG A 434 35.17 55.57 57.07
CA ARG A 434 36.44 55.47 57.80
C ARG A 434 37.33 56.77 57.60
N ALA A 435 37.41 57.25 56.37
CA ALA A 435 38.16 58.49 56.08
C ALA A 435 37.53 59.67 56.81
N ARG A 436 36.19 59.82 56.74
CA ARG A 436 35.47 60.91 57.49
C ARG A 436 35.69 60.82 59.00
N THR A 437 35.68 59.57 59.53
CA THR A 437 35.94 59.37 60.95
C THR A 437 37.38 59.70 61.33
N ALA A 438 38.31 59.38 60.42
CA ALA A 438 39.74 59.80 60.61
C ALA A 438 39.92 61.30 60.54
N GLU A 439 39.27 61.96 59.57
CA GLU A 439 39.28 63.44 59.46
C GLU A 439 38.70 64.11 60.73
N ALA A 440 37.54 63.58 61.21
CA ALA A 440 36.95 64.10 62.45
C ALA A 440 37.89 63.94 63.67
N ARG A 441 38.64 62.82 63.74
CA ARG A 441 39.63 62.61 64.81
C ARG A 441 40.80 63.61 64.69
N VAL A 442 41.31 63.78 63.45
CA VAL A 442 42.38 64.76 63.19
C VAL A 442 41.88 66.16 63.54
N GLN A 443 40.67 66.54 63.16
CA GLN A 443 40.11 67.83 63.48
C GLN A 443 39.95 68.01 65.00
N ALA A 444 39.44 66.99 65.72
CA ALA A 444 39.36 67.04 67.17
C ALA A 444 40.73 67.18 67.83
N GLN A 445 41.73 66.50 67.32
CA GLN A 445 43.14 66.69 67.79
C GLN A 445 43.68 68.08 67.49
N LEU A 446 43.37 68.63 66.32
CA LEU A 446 43.74 70.00 65.97
C LEU A 446 43.08 71.05 66.89
N ASP A 447 41.77 70.79 67.17
CA ASP A 447 41.02 71.66 68.13
C ASP A 447 41.58 71.55 69.55
N GLN A 448 41.97 70.31 69.98
CA GLN A 448 42.69 70.16 71.26
C GLN A 448 44.04 70.86 71.32
N ILE A 449 44.83 70.73 70.19
CA ILE A 449 46.12 71.41 70.10
C ILE A 449 45.89 72.91 70.07
N THR A 450 44.87 73.38 69.36
CA THR A 450 44.53 74.80 69.31
C THR A 450 44.10 75.36 70.65
N ALA A 451 43.21 74.54 71.37
CA ALA A 451 42.84 74.90 72.72
C ALA A 451 44.03 74.87 73.71
N ALA A 452 44.88 73.82 73.57
CA ALA A 452 46.13 73.74 74.32
C ALA A 452 47.10 74.97 74.07
N LYS A 453 47.20 75.36 72.79
CA LYS A 453 48.01 76.55 72.36
C LYS A 453 47.38 77.82 73.00
N SER A 454 46.07 77.94 72.88
CA SER A 454 45.40 79.15 73.53
C SER A 454 45.52 79.14 75.05
N ALA A 455 45.32 77.95 75.68
CA ALA A 455 45.56 77.77 77.07
C ALA A 455 47.02 78.08 77.46
N ARG A 456 47.97 77.67 76.60
CA ARG A 456 49.37 77.95 76.84
C ARG A 456 49.71 79.42 76.60
N ALA A 457 49.10 80.03 75.58
CA ALA A 457 49.26 81.48 75.35
C ALA A 457 48.73 82.26 76.54
N VAL A 458 47.62 81.85 77.10
CA VAL A 458 47.09 82.41 78.34
C VAL A 458 48.00 82.11 79.50
N ALA A 459 48.58 80.89 79.58
CA ALA A 459 49.56 80.54 80.66
C ALA A 459 50.87 81.27 80.50
N GLU A 460 51.37 81.44 79.20
CA GLU A 460 52.56 82.27 78.91
C GLU A 460 52.33 83.77 79.16
N ALA A 461 51.12 84.22 78.85
CA ALA A 461 50.75 85.60 79.28
C ALA A 461 50.74 85.75 80.79
N ASN A 462 50.23 84.73 81.49
CA ASN A 462 50.27 84.70 82.98
C ASN A 462 51.68 84.41 83.50
N ALA A 463 52.53 83.62 82.82
CA ALA A 463 53.92 83.34 83.20
C ALA A 463 54.86 84.51 82.89
N ARG A 464 54.59 85.34 81.85
CA ARG A 464 55.29 86.62 81.64
C ARG A 464 55.02 87.61 82.72
N ALA A 465 53.89 87.36 83.44
CA ALA A 465 53.59 88.14 84.63
C ALA A 465 54.35 87.64 85.88
N LYS A 466 54.92 86.42 85.81
CA LYS A 466 55.78 85.85 86.90
C LYS A 466 56.99 85.25 86.22
N GLY A 467 58.10 85.97 86.20
CA GLY A 467 59.35 85.58 85.54
C GLY A 467 59.88 84.17 85.92
N SER A 468 60.58 83.55 85.02
CA SER A 468 61.48 82.41 85.04
C SER A 468 60.84 81.01 84.84
N GLU A 469 61.43 80.25 83.87
CA GLU A 469 61.36 78.81 83.51
C GLU A 469 60.55 78.49 82.25
N ALA A 470 61.14 78.43 81.12
CA ALA A 470 60.57 77.92 79.84
C ALA A 470 61.62 77.52 78.80
N GLU A 471 62.38 76.48 79.01
CA GLU A 471 63.18 75.87 77.94
C GLU A 471 62.93 74.42 77.60
N LEU A 472 62.09 73.73 78.31
CA LEU A 472 61.91 72.21 78.08
C LEU A 472 60.69 71.80 77.18
N THR A 473 59.95 72.75 76.64
CA THR A 473 58.69 72.38 75.92
C THR A 473 58.69 72.62 74.38
N ARG A 474 59.74 73.16 73.86
CA ARG A 474 59.84 73.40 72.34
C ARG A 474 59.99 72.10 71.56
N GLU A 475 60.76 71.13 72.04
CA GLU A 475 61.08 69.88 71.34
C GLU A 475 59.86 68.92 71.27
N GLN A 476 59.12 68.85 72.37
CA GLN A 476 57.88 67.99 72.41
C GLN A 476 56.75 68.53 71.51
N LEU A 477 56.70 69.89 71.34
CA LEU A 477 55.70 70.50 70.46
C LEU A 477 56.01 70.27 68.97
N GLN A 478 57.32 70.29 68.61
CA GLN A 478 57.71 70.00 67.22
C GLN A 478 57.45 68.56 66.81
N VAL A 479 57.67 67.60 67.69
CA VAL A 479 57.37 66.18 67.43
C VAL A 479 55.85 65.93 67.30
N ALA A 480 55.04 66.54 68.14
CA ALA A 480 53.57 66.41 68.07
C ALA A 480 52.99 67.07 66.79
N LEU A 481 53.55 68.21 66.36
CA LEU A 481 53.17 68.89 65.12
C LEU A 481 53.58 68.12 63.86
N ALA A 482 54.77 67.46 63.86
CA ALA A 482 55.21 66.58 62.77
C ALA A 482 54.32 65.37 62.63
N LYS A 483 53.92 64.73 63.78
CA LYS A 483 53.02 63.60 63.80
C LYS A 483 51.62 63.96 63.29
N ALA A 484 51.05 65.10 63.74
CA ALA A 484 49.77 65.60 63.27
C ALA A 484 49.74 65.94 61.77
N ARG A 485 50.85 66.43 61.20
CA ARG A 485 50.96 66.67 59.77
C ARG A 485 50.99 65.39 58.98
N GLN A 486 51.69 64.39 59.47
CA GLN A 486 51.78 63.07 58.84
C GLN A 486 50.39 62.32 58.84
N GLU A 487 49.68 62.38 59.98
CA GLU A 487 48.33 61.83 60.09
C GLU A 487 47.35 62.58 59.15
N LYS A 488 47.42 63.85 59.01
CA LYS A 488 46.66 64.67 58.06
C LYS A 488 46.92 64.24 56.60
N LEU A 489 48.17 64.01 56.25
CA LEU A 489 48.56 63.63 54.88
C LEU A 489 48.03 62.24 54.51
N VAL A 490 48.03 61.29 55.48
CA VAL A 490 47.47 59.98 55.31
C VAL A 490 45.94 60.05 55.14
N ALA A 491 45.28 60.87 55.97
CA ALA A 491 43.81 61.04 55.86
C ALA A 491 43.39 61.68 54.53
N GLU A 492 44.17 62.65 54.01
CA GLU A 492 43.91 63.24 52.70
C GLU A 492 44.10 62.23 51.56
N GLN A 493 45.10 61.33 51.66
CA GLN A 493 45.29 60.24 50.67
C GLN A 493 44.17 59.21 50.70
N GLU A 494 43.73 58.84 51.89
CA GLU A 494 42.58 57.90 52.04
C GLU A 494 41.26 58.50 51.52
N SER A 495 41.03 59.78 51.77
CA SER A 495 39.89 60.56 51.25
C SER A 495 39.92 60.63 49.69
N ALA A 496 41.09 60.84 49.11
CA ALA A 496 41.25 60.88 47.67
C ALA A 496 40.95 59.54 47.02
N LYS A 497 41.41 58.40 47.62
CA LYS A 497 41.12 57.06 47.17
C LYS A 497 39.62 56.70 47.31
N ALA A 498 39.00 57.17 48.38
CA ALA A 498 37.54 56.93 48.61
C ALA A 498 36.70 57.66 47.52
N ARG A 499 37.02 58.91 47.19
CA ARG A 499 36.34 59.65 46.12
C ARG A 499 36.56 59.03 44.72
N GLU A 500 37.72 58.46 44.46
CA GLU A 500 38.00 57.78 43.20
C GLU A 500 37.18 56.44 43.12
N ALA A 501 37.03 55.69 44.23
CA ALA A 501 36.23 54.50 44.33
C ALA A 501 34.71 54.78 44.15
N GLU A 502 34.21 55.86 44.76
CA GLU A 502 32.84 56.34 44.62
C GLU A 502 32.54 56.74 43.17
N ALA A 503 33.43 57.47 42.51
CA ALA A 503 33.26 57.84 41.09
C ALA A 503 33.22 56.62 40.15
N ARG A 504 34.02 55.55 40.43
CA ARG A 504 34.00 54.32 39.68
C ARG A 504 32.71 53.52 39.90
N ALA A 505 32.19 53.48 41.12
CA ALA A 505 30.94 52.82 41.45
C ALA A 505 29.73 53.50 40.80
N GLU A 506 29.70 54.86 40.80
CA GLU A 506 28.66 55.61 40.09
C GLU A 506 28.70 55.38 38.57
N ALA A 507 29.89 55.35 37.98
CA ALA A 507 30.04 55.07 36.54
C ALA A 507 29.53 53.67 36.18
N ALA A 508 29.85 52.63 36.97
CA ALA A 508 29.37 51.28 36.81
C ALA A 508 27.84 51.18 36.92
N ALA A 509 27.24 51.83 37.91
CA ALA A 509 25.79 51.87 38.11
C ALA A 509 25.05 52.54 36.93
N ARG A 510 25.61 53.61 36.36
CA ARG A 510 25.05 54.28 35.16
C ARG A 510 25.08 53.39 33.95
N THR A 511 26.16 52.61 33.74
CA THR A 511 26.30 51.68 32.63
C THR A 511 25.29 50.52 32.75
N GLU A 512 25.11 49.96 33.94
CA GLU A 512 24.15 48.92 34.22
C GLU A 512 22.70 49.38 34.01
N GLN A 513 22.36 50.59 34.43
CA GLN A 513 21.04 51.16 34.23
C GLN A 513 20.72 51.40 32.76
N ALA A 514 21.73 51.74 31.95
CA ALA A 514 21.59 51.85 30.50
C ALA A 514 21.35 50.50 29.82
N THR A 515 22.15 49.46 30.16
CA THR A 515 21.98 48.11 29.61
C THR A 515 20.65 47.46 30.01
N ARG A 516 20.17 47.70 31.23
CA ARG A 516 18.87 47.23 31.68
C ARG A 516 17.72 47.88 30.93
N LYS A 517 17.80 49.19 30.64
CA LYS A 517 16.79 49.88 29.83
C LYS A 517 16.77 49.38 28.38
N GLU A 518 17.93 49.09 27.78
CA GLU A 518 18.02 48.52 26.44
C GLU A 518 17.43 47.09 26.39
N ALA A 519 17.73 46.26 27.40
CA ALA A 519 17.17 44.90 27.50
C ALA A 519 15.64 44.91 27.69
N GLU A 520 15.12 45.82 28.51
CA GLU A 520 13.66 45.98 28.69
C GLU A 520 12.97 46.47 27.40
N ALA A 521 13.61 47.39 26.67
CA ALA A 521 13.09 47.86 25.38
C ALA A 521 13.07 46.75 24.32
N LEU A 522 14.11 45.93 24.28
CA LEU A 522 14.19 44.77 23.37
C LEU A 522 13.12 43.73 23.69
N TYR A 523 12.93 43.41 24.96
CA TYR A 523 11.90 42.49 25.43
C TYR A 523 10.48 42.94 25.09
N GLN A 524 10.18 44.23 25.26
CA GLN A 524 8.87 44.78 24.87
C GLN A 524 8.66 44.72 23.36
N LYS A 525 9.69 44.96 22.56
CA LYS A 525 9.62 44.89 21.10
C LYS A 525 9.44 43.47 20.59
N GLU A 526 10.05 42.46 21.21
CA GLU A 526 9.80 41.04 20.88
C GLU A 526 8.43 40.58 21.33
N ARG A 527 7.93 41.04 22.47
CA ARG A 527 6.59 40.72 22.96
C ARG A 527 5.49 41.32 22.08
N GLU A 528 5.69 42.50 21.52
CA GLU A 528 4.79 43.10 20.54
C GLU A 528 4.83 42.34 19.19
N ARG A 529 6.01 41.91 18.74
CA ARG A 529 6.14 41.04 17.57
C ARG A 529 5.44 39.69 17.76
N ALA A 530 5.59 39.06 18.90
CA ALA A 530 4.92 37.79 19.21
C ALA A 530 3.38 37.94 19.25
N ARG A 531 2.88 39.08 19.78
CA ARG A 531 1.44 39.38 19.76
C ARG A 531 0.93 39.62 18.35
N SER A 532 1.63 40.34 17.50
CA SER A 532 1.21 40.57 16.12
C SER A 532 1.21 39.28 15.29
N LEU A 533 2.16 38.38 15.52
CA LEU A 533 2.20 37.05 14.89
C LEU A 533 1.06 36.15 15.36
N ALA A 534 0.70 36.20 16.64
CA ALA A 534 -0.43 35.45 17.20
C ALA A 534 -1.80 35.98 16.67
N GLU A 535 -1.92 37.29 16.44
CA GLU A 535 -3.12 37.89 15.83
C GLU A 535 -3.21 37.60 14.33
N ALA A 536 -2.07 37.58 13.62
CA ALA A 536 -2.01 37.15 12.22
C ALA A 536 -2.38 35.66 12.06
N GLY A 537 -1.92 34.79 12.97
CA GLY A 537 -2.27 33.38 13.01
C GLY A 537 -3.77 33.15 13.26
N LYS A 538 -4.41 33.94 14.11
CA LYS A 538 -5.87 33.88 14.33
C LYS A 538 -6.67 34.32 13.11
N LYS A 539 -6.20 35.26 12.32
CA LYS A 539 -6.87 35.69 11.08
C LYS A 539 -6.81 34.65 9.97
N ILE A 540 -5.78 33.81 9.93
CA ILE A 540 -5.63 32.72 8.94
C ILE A 540 -6.58 31.55 9.24
N THR A 541 -6.88 31.27 10.51
CA THR A 541 -7.80 30.21 10.90
C THR A 541 -9.29 30.55 10.70
N THR A 542 -9.62 31.81 10.43
CA THR A 542 -11.03 32.25 10.24
C THR A 542 -11.40 32.42 8.75
N THR A 543 -10.49 32.13 7.81
CA THR A 543 -10.70 32.36 6.36
C THR A 543 -10.47 31.11 5.49
N LEU A 544 -10.61 29.91 6.03
CA LEU A 544 -10.71 28.70 5.23
C LEU A 544 -12.13 28.12 5.38
N PRO A 545 -12.87 27.97 4.25
CA PRO A 545 -14.21 27.36 4.25
C PRO A 545 -14.18 25.86 4.57
#